data_309949ae3e9add09f2d4e5f8b194b1ce
#
_entry.id   309949ae3e9add09f2d4e5f8b194b1ce
#
_cell.length_a   1.000
_cell.length_b   1.000
_cell.length_c   1.000
_cell.angle_alpha   90.00
_cell.angle_beta   90.00
_cell.angle_gamma   90.00
#
_symmetry.space_group_name_H-M   'P 1'
#
loop_
_entity.id
_entity.type
_entity.pdbx_description
1 polymer ?
#
loop_
_entity_poly.entity_id
_entity_poly.type
_entity_poly.pdbx_seq_one_letter_code
_entity_poly.pdbx_strand_id
1 'polypeptide(L)'
;SLGIIEMRERYKSLSREIIVPFELDMQLNDVTYTIPQRGDKKKLLELSILNVKQYKADRLKQSEKLNPEQRVVRLLKEIQQELHLDRLPMRIECFDNSNIQGSDPVAACVVFVKGKPSKQDYRKYNIKTVEGADDYASMKEVVRRRYLRAIEEKTPLPDLLITDGGKGQMSAVKEVMDELQLDIPIAGLAKDGRHRTSELLYGFPPQTIGLKQSTPLFRLLTNIQDEVHRFAITFHRSKRSKRQVASELDEIKGIGEKTKTALLKEFK
;
A
#
# COMPACT_ATOMS: atom_id res chain seq x y z
N SER A 1 -24.42 -10.29 29.24
CA SER A 1 -25.56 -10.84 30.02
C SER A 1 -26.63 -11.45 29.12
N LEU A 2 -27.20 -10.73 28.15
CA LEU A 2 -28.24 -11.26 27.24
C LEU A 2 -27.77 -12.52 26.48
N GLY A 3 -26.53 -12.57 26.00
CA GLY A 3 -25.99 -13.73 25.30
C GLY A 3 -25.95 -15.02 26.11
N ILE A 4 -25.79 -14.94 27.43
CA ILE A 4 -25.85 -16.13 28.32
C ILE A 4 -27.26 -16.69 28.37
N ILE A 5 -28.27 -15.83 28.49
CA ILE A 5 -29.68 -16.24 28.50
C ILE A 5 -30.02 -16.91 27.17
N GLU A 6 -29.74 -16.25 26.05
CA GLU A 6 -29.99 -16.77 24.72
C GLU A 6 -29.29 -18.14 24.48
N MET A 7 -28.05 -18.28 24.90
CA MET A 7 -27.32 -19.55 24.74
C MET A 7 -27.91 -20.66 25.62
N ARG A 8 -28.33 -20.34 26.86
CA ARG A 8 -29.01 -21.31 27.75
C ARG A 8 -30.32 -21.80 27.15
N GLU A 9 -31.12 -20.89 26.61
CA GLU A 9 -32.40 -21.22 25.96
C GLU A 9 -32.16 -22.06 24.71
N ARG A 10 -31.26 -21.63 23.85
CA ARG A 10 -30.91 -22.29 22.58
C ARG A 10 -30.44 -23.72 22.78
N TYR A 11 -29.59 -23.94 23.78
CA TYR A 11 -29.02 -25.28 24.09
C TYR A 11 -29.75 -25.99 25.20
N LYS A 12 -30.86 -25.45 25.70
CA LYS A 12 -31.67 -26.00 26.82
C LYS A 12 -30.77 -26.40 28.00
N SER A 13 -29.80 -25.55 28.34
CA SER A 13 -28.82 -25.83 29.39
C SER A 13 -29.41 -25.67 30.77
N LEU A 14 -29.35 -26.73 31.59
CA LEU A 14 -29.77 -26.77 32.99
C LEU A 14 -28.57 -26.63 33.96
N SER A 15 -27.41 -26.25 33.47
CA SER A 15 -26.19 -26.10 34.27
C SER A 15 -26.38 -25.08 35.38
N ARG A 16 -26.01 -25.46 36.59
CA ARG A 16 -26.05 -24.59 37.80
C ARG A 16 -24.77 -23.80 37.97
N GLU A 17 -23.74 -24.07 37.18
CA GLU A 17 -22.47 -23.33 37.16
C GLU A 17 -22.16 -22.82 35.76
N ILE A 18 -21.77 -21.54 35.67
CA ILE A 18 -21.32 -20.92 34.44
C ILE A 18 -19.95 -20.33 34.68
N ILE A 19 -18.99 -20.74 33.85
CA ILE A 19 -17.63 -20.23 33.88
C ILE A 19 -17.56 -18.96 33.04
N VAL A 20 -17.11 -17.86 33.65
CA VAL A 20 -17.04 -16.53 33.01
C VAL A 20 -15.66 -15.90 33.15
N PRO A 21 -15.23 -15.01 32.23
CA PRO A 21 -13.90 -14.38 32.27
C PRO A 21 -13.83 -13.19 33.25
N PHE A 22 -14.95 -12.61 33.64
CA PHE A 22 -15.04 -11.42 34.48
C PHE A 22 -16.40 -11.43 35.23
N GLU A 23 -16.55 -10.56 36.23
CA GLU A 23 -17.80 -10.38 36.98
C GLU A 23 -18.92 -9.86 36.07
N LEU A 24 -20.12 -10.35 36.30
CA LEU A 24 -21.32 -9.96 35.56
C LEU A 24 -22.28 -9.22 36.50
N ASP A 25 -22.86 -8.12 36.04
CA ASP A 25 -23.84 -7.30 36.74
C ASP A 25 -25.26 -7.95 36.80
N MET A 26 -25.34 -9.24 36.48
CA MET A 26 -26.59 -9.98 36.39
C MET A 26 -26.49 -11.28 37.16
N GLN A 27 -27.50 -11.57 37.95
CA GLN A 27 -27.68 -12.86 38.60
C GLN A 27 -28.85 -13.61 37.97
N LEU A 28 -28.64 -14.89 37.68
CA LEU A 28 -29.69 -15.83 37.30
C LEU A 28 -30.04 -16.68 38.51
N ASN A 29 -31.33 -16.96 38.69
CA ASN A 29 -31.79 -17.85 39.76
C ASN A 29 -31.17 -19.24 39.59
N ASP A 30 -30.69 -19.82 40.68
CA ASP A 30 -30.07 -21.15 40.74
C ASP A 30 -28.79 -21.33 39.90
N VAL A 31 -28.07 -20.23 39.60
CA VAL A 31 -26.81 -20.26 38.82
C VAL A 31 -25.68 -19.56 39.57
N THR A 32 -24.54 -20.26 39.68
CA THR A 32 -23.30 -19.68 40.21
C THR A 32 -22.37 -19.32 39.08
N TYR A 33 -21.82 -18.09 39.10
CA TYR A 33 -20.79 -17.67 38.17
C TYR A 33 -19.39 -17.93 38.77
N THR A 34 -18.54 -18.62 38.02
CA THR A 34 -17.18 -18.95 38.46
C THR A 34 -16.17 -18.26 37.56
N ILE A 35 -15.26 -17.49 38.16
CA ILE A 35 -14.08 -16.90 37.47
C ILE A 35 -12.85 -17.73 37.85
N PRO A 36 -12.47 -18.70 37.04
CA PRO A 36 -11.39 -19.63 37.39
C PRO A 36 -10.03 -18.99 37.25
N GLN A 37 -9.17 -19.14 38.26
CA GLN A 37 -7.80 -18.67 38.26
C GLN A 37 -6.80 -19.77 37.82
N ARG A 38 -7.13 -21.08 38.06
CA ARG A 38 -6.25 -22.22 37.77
C ARG A 38 -7.08 -23.50 37.55
N GLY A 39 -6.41 -24.54 37.09
CA GLY A 39 -7.02 -25.87 36.91
C GLY A 39 -7.84 -26.03 35.63
N ASP A 40 -8.67 -27.07 35.55
CA ASP A 40 -9.36 -27.42 34.30
C ASP A 40 -10.44 -26.45 33.90
N LYS A 41 -11.11 -25.80 34.86
CA LYS A 41 -12.07 -24.73 34.58
C LYS A 41 -11.39 -23.54 33.88
N LYS A 42 -10.15 -23.21 34.25
CA LYS A 42 -9.36 -22.18 33.58
C LYS A 42 -9.01 -22.58 32.16
N LYS A 43 -8.60 -23.82 31.94
CA LYS A 43 -8.32 -24.33 30.58
C LYS A 43 -9.56 -24.32 29.69
N LEU A 44 -10.73 -24.70 30.24
CA LEU A 44 -12.02 -24.60 29.51
C LEU A 44 -12.38 -23.17 29.12
N LEU A 45 -12.16 -22.22 30.02
CA LEU A 45 -12.37 -20.81 29.73
C LEU A 45 -11.44 -20.31 28.63
N GLU A 46 -10.15 -20.66 28.68
CA GLU A 46 -9.17 -20.30 27.66
C GLU A 46 -9.52 -20.89 26.29
N LEU A 47 -9.94 -22.15 26.25
CA LEU A 47 -10.43 -22.80 25.04
C LEU A 47 -11.67 -22.09 24.47
N SER A 48 -12.62 -21.72 25.32
CA SER A 48 -13.81 -20.96 24.91
C SER A 48 -13.43 -19.61 24.31
N ILE A 49 -12.52 -18.88 24.95
CA ILE A 49 -12.02 -17.59 24.44
C ILE A 49 -11.32 -17.79 23.06
N LEU A 50 -10.52 -18.84 22.91
CA LEU A 50 -9.88 -19.17 21.64
C LEU A 50 -10.91 -19.45 20.55
N ASN A 51 -11.94 -20.25 20.85
CA ASN A 51 -13.02 -20.56 19.91
C ASN A 51 -13.78 -19.30 19.47
N VAL A 52 -14.07 -18.39 20.39
CA VAL A 52 -14.72 -17.11 20.05
C VAL A 52 -13.84 -16.25 19.16
N LYS A 53 -12.54 -16.18 19.42
CA LYS A 53 -11.57 -15.47 18.56
C LYS A 53 -11.55 -16.08 17.16
N GLN A 54 -11.49 -17.41 17.06
CA GLN A 54 -11.51 -18.13 15.78
C GLN A 54 -12.82 -17.88 15.04
N TYR A 55 -13.97 -18.02 15.69
CA TYR A 55 -15.29 -17.73 15.09
C TYR A 55 -15.38 -16.30 14.55
N LYS A 56 -14.92 -15.32 15.32
CA LYS A 56 -14.89 -13.93 14.90
C LYS A 56 -14.02 -13.73 13.65
N ALA A 57 -12.85 -14.38 13.61
CA ALA A 57 -11.94 -14.34 12.46
C ALA A 57 -12.58 -14.97 11.21
N ASP A 58 -13.25 -16.12 11.36
CA ASP A 58 -13.90 -16.82 10.25
C ASP A 58 -15.12 -16.04 9.72
N ARG A 59 -15.94 -15.47 10.60
CA ARG A 59 -17.03 -14.57 10.20
C ARG A 59 -16.55 -13.35 9.45
N LEU A 60 -15.44 -12.76 9.90
CA LEU A 60 -14.81 -11.63 9.20
C LEU A 60 -14.32 -12.03 7.80
N LYS A 61 -13.63 -13.19 7.68
CA LYS A 61 -13.18 -13.72 6.39
C LYS A 61 -14.35 -14.00 5.43
N GLN A 62 -15.47 -14.55 5.96
CA GLN A 62 -16.68 -14.77 5.15
C GLN A 62 -17.29 -13.46 4.68
N SER A 63 -17.43 -12.47 5.57
CA SER A 63 -17.94 -11.13 5.24
C SER A 63 -17.06 -10.46 4.16
N GLU A 64 -15.74 -10.58 4.25
CA GLU A 64 -14.80 -10.04 3.26
C GLU A 64 -14.86 -10.72 1.91
N LYS A 65 -15.17 -12.04 1.88
CA LYS A 65 -15.41 -12.77 0.62
C LYS A 65 -16.70 -12.29 -0.06
N LEU A 66 -17.74 -12.04 0.73
CA LEU A 66 -19.03 -11.57 0.24
C LEU A 66 -19.00 -10.09 -0.17
N ASN A 67 -18.16 -9.28 0.47
CA ASN A 67 -18.02 -7.86 0.19
C ASN A 67 -16.55 -7.42 0.17
N PRO A 68 -15.85 -7.62 -0.96
CA PRO A 68 -14.44 -7.24 -1.12
C PRO A 68 -14.17 -5.74 -0.89
N GLU A 69 -15.16 -4.88 -1.10
CA GLU A 69 -15.01 -3.44 -0.89
C GLU A 69 -14.85 -3.09 0.59
N GLN A 70 -15.56 -3.78 1.48
CA GLN A 70 -15.41 -3.58 2.92
C GLN A 70 -14.00 -3.94 3.41
N ARG A 71 -13.40 -4.97 2.83
CA ARG A 71 -12.01 -5.34 3.14
C ARG A 71 -11.05 -4.20 2.79
N VAL A 72 -11.21 -3.63 1.60
CA VAL A 72 -10.35 -2.52 1.14
C VAL A 72 -10.54 -1.30 2.03
N VAL A 73 -11.77 -0.90 2.31
CA VAL A 73 -12.06 0.23 3.21
C VAL A 73 -11.42 0.03 4.59
N ARG A 74 -11.44 -1.21 5.11
CA ARG A 74 -10.77 -1.52 6.37
C ARG A 74 -9.26 -1.30 6.28
N LEU A 75 -8.59 -1.78 5.22
CA LEU A 75 -7.16 -1.58 5.03
C LEU A 75 -6.80 -0.08 4.90
N LEU A 76 -7.62 0.70 4.20
CA LEU A 76 -7.42 2.14 4.11
C LEU A 76 -7.61 2.84 5.47
N LYS A 77 -8.56 2.36 6.31
CA LYS A 77 -8.71 2.83 7.70
C LYS A 77 -7.50 2.46 8.57
N GLU A 78 -6.94 1.26 8.38
CA GLU A 78 -5.70 0.88 9.06
C GLU A 78 -4.54 1.83 8.66
N ILE A 79 -4.38 2.16 7.37
CA ILE A 79 -3.39 3.19 6.94
C ILE A 79 -3.66 4.53 7.62
N GLN A 80 -4.89 4.98 7.62
CA GLN A 80 -5.27 6.25 8.25
C GLN A 80 -4.89 6.27 9.73
N GLN A 81 -5.15 5.20 10.46
CA GLN A 81 -4.85 5.08 11.90
C GLN A 81 -3.34 5.01 12.17
N GLU A 82 -2.61 4.17 11.44
CA GLU A 82 -1.17 3.99 11.62
C GLU A 82 -0.36 5.26 11.27
N LEU A 83 -0.82 6.02 10.29
CA LEU A 83 -0.17 7.25 9.85
C LEU A 83 -0.84 8.51 10.42
N HIS A 84 -1.85 8.38 11.26
CA HIS A 84 -2.63 9.50 11.83
C HIS A 84 -3.09 10.52 10.77
N LEU A 85 -3.61 10.01 9.63
CA LEU A 85 -4.09 10.87 8.55
C LEU A 85 -5.45 11.48 8.91
N ASP A 86 -5.65 12.75 8.55
CA ASP A 86 -6.92 13.47 8.80
C ASP A 86 -8.08 12.85 8.01
N ARG A 87 -7.79 12.28 6.84
CA ARG A 87 -8.80 11.67 5.97
C ARG A 87 -8.36 10.30 5.47
N LEU A 88 -9.36 9.52 5.05
CA LEU A 88 -9.15 8.19 4.48
C LEU A 88 -8.35 8.30 3.17
N PRO A 89 -7.22 7.58 2.98
CA PRO A 89 -6.41 7.68 1.79
C PRO A 89 -7.04 6.92 0.61
N MET A 90 -8.08 7.52 0.02
CA MET A 90 -8.83 6.93 -1.09
C MET A 90 -8.03 6.93 -2.39
N ARG A 91 -7.17 7.94 -2.59
CA ARG A 91 -6.25 8.07 -3.72
C ARG A 91 -4.83 8.05 -3.20
N ILE A 92 -4.08 7.04 -3.59
CA ILE A 92 -2.65 6.87 -3.23
C ILE A 92 -1.84 6.94 -4.52
N GLU A 93 -0.81 7.77 -4.55
CA GLU A 93 0.16 7.83 -5.64
C GLU A 93 1.52 7.31 -5.14
N CYS A 94 2.15 6.43 -5.92
CA CYS A 94 3.47 5.89 -5.58
C CYS A 94 4.46 6.19 -6.71
N PHE A 95 5.65 6.67 -6.33
CA PHE A 95 6.72 7.03 -7.25
C PHE A 95 7.92 6.12 -7.08
N ASP A 96 8.51 5.73 -8.20
CA ASP A 96 9.79 5.01 -8.29
C ASP A 96 10.68 5.68 -9.35
N ASN A 97 11.94 5.87 -8.99
CA ASN A 97 13.00 6.26 -9.92
C ASN A 97 13.81 5.03 -10.25
N SER A 98 13.91 4.71 -11.53
CA SER A 98 14.66 3.57 -12.00
C SER A 98 15.86 4.07 -12.84
N ASN A 99 17.05 4.04 -12.23
CA ASN A 99 18.32 4.26 -12.90
C ASN A 99 18.96 2.91 -13.21
N ILE A 100 18.82 2.41 -14.44
CA ILE A 100 19.56 1.23 -14.89
C ILE A 100 20.79 1.72 -15.64
N GLN A 101 21.94 1.67 -14.95
CA GLN A 101 23.29 1.83 -15.51
C GLN A 101 23.42 2.85 -16.65
N GLY A 102 23.37 4.13 -16.30
CA GLY A 102 23.99 5.19 -17.13
C GLY A 102 23.28 5.63 -18.40
N SER A 103 22.13 5.08 -18.77
CA SER A 103 21.41 5.54 -19.96
C SER A 103 19.95 5.82 -19.70
N ASP A 104 19.52 7.05 -20.00
CA ASP A 104 18.12 7.50 -19.99
C ASP A 104 17.38 7.25 -18.66
N PRO A 105 17.66 8.00 -17.59
CA PRO A 105 16.96 7.86 -16.32
C PRO A 105 15.46 8.10 -16.53
N VAL A 106 14.66 7.21 -15.96
CA VAL A 106 13.19 7.29 -16.02
C VAL A 106 12.60 7.16 -14.65
N ALA A 107 11.41 7.71 -14.47
CA ALA A 107 10.61 7.51 -13.29
C ALA A 107 9.19 7.09 -13.65
N ALA A 108 8.53 6.47 -12.72
CA ALA A 108 7.16 6.00 -12.85
C ALA A 108 6.31 6.52 -11.68
N CYS A 109 5.05 6.80 -11.98
CA CYS A 109 4.02 7.06 -10.99
C CYS A 109 2.86 6.10 -11.22
N VAL A 110 2.52 5.32 -10.22
CA VAL A 110 1.31 4.50 -10.21
C VAL A 110 0.29 5.11 -9.27
N VAL A 111 -0.98 4.88 -9.58
CA VAL A 111 -2.11 5.44 -8.84
C VAL A 111 -3.03 4.31 -8.40
N PHE A 112 -3.38 4.32 -7.13
CA PHE A 112 -4.38 3.43 -6.56
C PHE A 112 -5.57 4.24 -6.07
N VAL A 113 -6.76 3.85 -6.51
CA VAL A 113 -8.01 4.46 -6.08
C VAL A 113 -8.85 3.40 -5.37
N LYS A 114 -9.27 3.70 -4.14
CA LYS A 114 -9.97 2.73 -3.29
C LYS A 114 -9.22 1.39 -3.22
N GLY A 115 -7.88 1.46 -3.03
CA GLY A 115 -7.00 0.29 -2.91
C GLY A 115 -6.83 -0.56 -4.17
N LYS A 116 -7.35 -0.13 -5.33
CA LYS A 116 -7.22 -0.82 -6.62
C LYS A 116 -6.38 0.00 -7.59
N PRO A 117 -5.55 -0.63 -8.44
CA PRO A 117 -4.78 0.06 -9.46
C PRO A 117 -5.66 0.84 -10.45
N SER A 118 -5.42 2.14 -10.61
CA SER A 118 -6.06 3.01 -11.63
C SER A 118 -5.09 3.22 -12.79
N LYS A 119 -4.98 2.23 -13.67
CA LYS A 119 -3.95 2.20 -14.74
C LYS A 119 -4.03 3.38 -15.70
N GLN A 120 -5.22 3.95 -15.92
CA GLN A 120 -5.42 5.17 -16.72
C GLN A 120 -4.71 6.39 -16.16
N ASP A 121 -4.49 6.42 -14.85
CA ASP A 121 -3.83 7.52 -14.13
C ASP A 121 -2.32 7.35 -14.01
N TYR A 122 -1.78 6.18 -14.41
CA TYR A 122 -0.34 5.92 -14.38
C TYR A 122 0.41 6.86 -15.31
N ARG A 123 1.59 7.29 -14.89
CA ARG A 123 2.45 8.17 -15.71
C ARG A 123 3.89 7.67 -15.72
N LYS A 124 4.52 7.87 -16.86
CA LYS A 124 5.94 7.60 -17.13
C LYS A 124 6.64 8.92 -17.39
N TYR A 125 7.82 9.09 -16.82
CA TYR A 125 8.58 10.31 -16.95
C TYR A 125 9.98 10.00 -17.48
N ASN A 126 10.41 10.74 -18.49
CA ASN A 126 11.80 10.85 -18.85
C ASN A 126 12.39 11.99 -18.03
N ILE A 127 13.49 11.76 -17.35
CA ILE A 127 14.24 12.79 -16.65
C ILE A 127 14.92 13.66 -17.72
N LYS A 128 14.82 14.97 -17.57
CA LYS A 128 15.27 15.94 -18.60
C LYS A 128 16.34 16.90 -18.10
N THR A 129 16.33 17.25 -16.83
CA THR A 129 17.14 18.34 -16.27
C THR A 129 18.26 17.86 -15.37
N VAL A 130 18.29 16.55 -15.04
CA VAL A 130 19.30 15.96 -14.14
C VAL A 130 20.36 15.26 -14.95
N GLU A 131 21.60 15.68 -14.81
CA GLU A 131 22.77 15.04 -15.38
C GLU A 131 23.35 14.04 -14.37
N GLY A 132 23.66 12.82 -14.83
CA GLY A 132 24.22 11.77 -13.97
C GLY A 132 23.17 10.97 -13.19
N ALA A 133 23.64 10.25 -12.16
CA ALA A 133 22.84 9.33 -11.35
C ALA A 133 22.42 10.01 -10.04
N ASP A 134 21.66 11.09 -10.11
CA ASP A 134 21.09 11.76 -8.94
C ASP A 134 19.61 11.39 -8.78
N ASP A 135 19.35 10.39 -7.95
CA ASP A 135 18.00 9.89 -7.68
C ASP A 135 17.11 10.91 -6.96
N TYR A 136 17.69 11.78 -6.14
CA TYR A 136 16.92 12.80 -5.40
C TYR A 136 16.50 13.96 -6.30
N ALA A 137 17.42 14.47 -7.13
CA ALA A 137 17.10 15.48 -8.12
C ALA A 137 16.09 14.97 -9.15
N SER A 138 16.24 13.73 -9.59
CA SER A 138 15.29 13.05 -10.48
C SER A 138 13.90 12.94 -9.87
N MET A 139 13.81 12.58 -8.59
CA MET A 139 12.53 12.52 -7.86
C MET A 139 11.89 13.91 -7.77
N LYS A 140 12.66 14.94 -7.42
CA LYS A 140 12.17 16.33 -7.37
C LYS A 140 11.62 16.79 -8.72
N GLU A 141 12.34 16.53 -9.82
CA GLU A 141 11.87 16.88 -11.18
C GLU A 141 10.52 16.25 -11.49
N VAL A 142 10.39 14.96 -11.26
CA VAL A 142 9.18 14.19 -11.62
C VAL A 142 7.98 14.61 -10.78
N VAL A 143 8.17 14.71 -9.49
CA VAL A 143 7.10 15.10 -8.54
C VAL A 143 6.63 16.53 -8.85
N ARG A 144 7.57 17.46 -9.08
CA ARG A 144 7.24 18.85 -9.47
C ARG A 144 6.41 18.89 -10.76
N ARG A 145 6.85 18.18 -11.80
CA ARG A 145 6.12 18.09 -13.08
C ARG A 145 4.73 17.49 -12.93
N ARG A 146 4.60 16.45 -12.09
CA ARG A 146 3.32 15.81 -11.81
C ARG A 146 2.32 16.77 -11.18
N TYR A 147 2.74 17.48 -10.13
CA TYR A 147 1.81 18.29 -9.35
C TYR A 147 1.59 19.69 -9.93
N LEU A 148 2.56 20.29 -10.61
CA LEU A 148 2.31 21.48 -11.43
C LEU A 148 1.21 21.20 -12.45
N ARG A 149 1.33 20.10 -13.17
CA ARG A 149 0.32 19.71 -14.15
C ARG A 149 -1.03 19.39 -13.49
N ALA A 150 -1.04 18.75 -12.34
CA ALA A 150 -2.27 18.44 -11.61
C ALA A 150 -2.99 19.73 -11.17
N ILE A 151 -2.25 20.75 -10.76
CA ILE A 151 -2.79 22.08 -10.40
C ILE A 151 -3.36 22.77 -11.62
N GLU A 152 -2.62 22.82 -12.74
CA GLU A 152 -3.04 23.42 -13.99
C GLU A 152 -4.31 22.76 -14.56
N GLU A 153 -4.34 21.44 -14.60
CA GLU A 153 -5.46 20.65 -15.15
C GLU A 153 -6.60 20.45 -14.12
N LYS A 154 -6.42 20.95 -12.88
CA LYS A 154 -7.37 20.76 -11.76
C LYS A 154 -7.75 19.29 -11.54
N THR A 155 -6.78 18.39 -11.73
CA THR A 155 -6.99 16.96 -11.48
C THR A 155 -6.92 16.64 -9.98
N PRO A 156 -7.59 15.56 -9.51
CA PRO A 156 -7.57 15.21 -8.09
C PRO A 156 -6.15 14.95 -7.57
N LEU A 157 -5.80 15.61 -6.47
CA LEU A 157 -4.56 15.34 -5.73
C LEU A 157 -4.71 14.06 -4.92
N PRO A 158 -3.60 13.36 -4.59
CA PRO A 158 -3.65 12.17 -3.73
C PRO A 158 -3.91 12.55 -2.27
N ASP A 159 -4.48 11.59 -1.54
CA ASP A 159 -4.63 11.65 -0.08
C ASP A 159 -3.36 11.16 0.64
N LEU A 160 -2.53 10.39 -0.07
CA LEU A 160 -1.24 9.89 0.42
C LEU A 160 -0.28 9.71 -0.77
N LEU A 161 0.93 10.22 -0.62
CA LEU A 161 2.03 9.98 -1.54
C LEU A 161 3.00 8.97 -0.92
N ILE A 162 3.42 7.99 -1.71
CA ILE A 162 4.40 6.99 -1.30
C ILE A 162 5.63 7.07 -2.21
N THR A 163 6.82 7.01 -1.62
CA THR A 163 8.08 6.87 -2.35
C THR A 163 8.56 5.41 -2.26
N ASP A 164 9.01 4.82 -3.38
CA ASP A 164 9.74 3.56 -3.39
C ASP A 164 11.20 3.81 -2.95
N GLY A 165 11.35 4.24 -1.71
CA GLY A 165 12.65 4.56 -1.14
C GLY A 165 12.56 5.12 0.27
N GLY A 166 13.74 5.32 0.86
CA GLY A 166 13.89 5.73 2.24
C GLY A 166 13.82 7.25 2.47
N LYS A 167 14.41 7.66 3.58
CA LYS A 167 14.37 9.03 4.12
C LYS A 167 14.75 10.11 3.10
N GLY A 168 15.78 9.87 2.29
CA GLY A 168 16.28 10.86 1.31
C GLY A 168 15.25 11.15 0.21
N GLN A 169 14.55 10.14 -0.30
CA GLN A 169 13.49 10.34 -1.29
C GLN A 169 12.27 11.04 -0.69
N MET A 170 11.89 10.69 0.55
CA MET A 170 10.83 11.40 1.27
C MET A 170 11.17 12.89 1.44
N SER A 171 12.42 13.23 1.83
CA SER A 171 12.86 14.61 1.97
C SER A 171 12.83 15.36 0.63
N ALA A 172 13.27 14.73 -0.46
CA ALA A 172 13.22 15.30 -1.79
C ALA A 172 11.78 15.63 -2.24
N VAL A 173 10.84 14.75 -1.95
CA VAL A 173 9.41 14.97 -2.22
C VAL A 173 8.85 16.09 -1.33
N LYS A 174 9.21 16.11 -0.03
CA LYS A 174 8.73 17.15 0.91
C LYS A 174 9.13 18.54 0.45
N GLU A 175 10.38 18.74 0.02
CA GLU A 175 10.84 20.03 -0.49
C GLU A 175 9.97 20.52 -1.67
N VAL A 176 9.58 19.63 -2.58
CA VAL A 176 8.70 19.98 -3.69
C VAL A 176 7.28 20.29 -3.23
N MET A 177 6.75 19.54 -2.25
CA MET A 177 5.43 19.85 -1.69
C MET A 177 5.40 21.22 -1.02
N ASP A 178 6.45 21.56 -0.27
CA ASP A 178 6.59 22.87 0.38
C ASP A 178 6.69 24.00 -0.65
N GLU A 179 7.48 23.80 -1.71
CA GLU A 179 7.62 24.76 -2.82
C GLU A 179 6.25 25.02 -3.51
N LEU A 180 5.47 23.97 -3.72
CA LEU A 180 4.14 24.07 -4.36
C LEU A 180 3.02 24.41 -3.38
N GLN A 181 3.31 24.55 -2.10
CA GLN A 181 2.35 24.82 -1.02
C GLN A 181 1.23 23.75 -0.96
N LEU A 182 1.62 22.49 -1.18
CA LEU A 182 0.72 21.32 -1.12
C LEU A 182 0.90 20.58 0.20
N ASP A 183 -0.19 20.41 0.94
CA ASP A 183 -0.22 19.63 2.17
C ASP A 183 -0.71 18.19 1.87
N ILE A 184 0.20 17.38 1.32
CA ILE A 184 -0.05 15.98 1.01
C ILE A 184 0.81 15.13 1.93
N PRO A 185 0.22 14.20 2.71
CA PRO A 185 0.97 13.25 3.53
C PRO A 185 1.94 12.42 2.70
N ILE A 186 3.18 12.25 3.18
CA ILE A 186 4.25 11.54 2.48
C ILE A 186 4.71 10.37 3.33
N ALA A 187 4.74 9.17 2.74
CA ALA A 187 5.31 7.98 3.31
C ALA A 187 6.43 7.42 2.42
N GLY A 188 7.32 6.63 3.00
CA GLY A 188 8.39 5.94 2.29
C GLY A 188 8.33 4.44 2.54
N LEU A 189 8.62 3.63 1.52
CA LEU A 189 8.78 2.19 1.64
C LEU A 189 10.26 1.85 1.50
N ALA A 190 10.93 1.65 2.63
CA ALA A 190 12.33 1.28 2.65
C ALA A 190 12.53 -0.22 2.38
N LYS A 191 13.64 -0.54 1.71
CA LYS A 191 14.03 -1.91 1.38
C LYS A 191 15.16 -2.37 2.30
N ASP A 192 15.17 -3.66 2.59
CA ASP A 192 16.28 -4.32 3.29
C ASP A 192 17.49 -4.53 2.36
N GLY A 193 18.59 -5.04 2.92
CA GLY A 193 19.79 -5.37 2.13
C GLY A 193 19.56 -6.45 1.05
N ARG A 194 18.39 -7.08 1.01
CA ARG A 194 17.96 -8.02 -0.04
C ARG A 194 16.94 -7.41 -1.01
N HIS A 195 16.83 -6.09 -1.04
CA HIS A 195 15.90 -5.33 -1.88
C HIS A 195 14.42 -5.66 -1.68
N ARG A 196 14.01 -6.16 -0.49
CA ARG A 196 12.62 -6.41 -0.15
C ARG A 196 12.09 -5.30 0.73
N THR A 197 10.83 -4.94 0.54
CA THR A 197 10.13 -4.02 1.45
C THR A 197 10.30 -4.49 2.89
N SER A 198 10.84 -3.63 3.73
CA SER A 198 11.11 -3.96 5.14
C SER A 198 10.39 -3.03 6.10
N GLU A 199 10.29 -1.76 5.76
CA GLU A 199 9.83 -0.73 6.67
C GLU A 199 8.92 0.29 5.96
N LEU A 200 7.90 0.72 6.67
CA LEU A 200 7.11 1.89 6.35
C LEU A 200 7.68 3.08 7.14
N LEU A 201 8.02 4.14 6.44
CA LEU A 201 8.50 5.39 7.02
C LEU A 201 7.42 6.46 6.91
N TYR A 202 7.27 7.29 7.95
CA TYR A 202 6.32 8.40 7.95
C TYR A 202 6.78 9.56 8.83
N GLY A 203 6.27 10.77 8.51
CA GLY A 203 6.54 11.98 9.30
C GLY A 203 7.83 12.68 8.90
N PHE A 204 8.05 13.87 9.49
CA PHE A 204 9.28 14.66 9.32
C PHE A 204 9.75 15.17 10.68
N PRO A 205 10.88 14.67 11.20
CA PRO A 205 11.80 13.71 10.54
C PRO A 205 11.18 12.32 10.35
N PRO A 206 11.56 11.57 9.27
CA PRO A 206 10.97 10.26 8.98
C PRO A 206 11.28 9.24 10.07
N GLN A 207 10.23 8.60 10.58
CA GLN A 207 10.29 7.55 11.59
C GLN A 207 9.75 6.23 11.03
N THR A 208 10.28 5.11 11.49
CA THR A 208 9.79 3.78 11.13
C THR A 208 8.48 3.49 11.85
N ILE A 209 7.46 3.15 11.07
CA ILE A 209 6.19 2.63 11.58
C ILE A 209 6.29 1.11 11.68
N GLY A 210 6.13 0.59 12.88
CA GLY A 210 6.33 -0.83 13.19
C GLY A 210 5.24 -1.76 12.65
N LEU A 211 5.17 -1.97 11.35
CA LEU A 211 4.23 -2.91 10.72
C LEU A 211 4.80 -4.32 10.65
N LYS A 212 4.01 -5.30 11.07
CA LYS A 212 4.36 -6.72 10.89
C LYS A 212 4.20 -7.12 9.43
N GLN A 213 5.22 -7.72 8.84
CA GLN A 213 5.24 -8.17 7.43
C GLN A 213 4.11 -9.16 7.07
N SER A 214 3.58 -9.88 8.05
CA SER A 214 2.46 -10.82 7.86
C SER A 214 1.09 -10.16 7.73
N THR A 215 0.97 -8.85 7.98
CA THR A 215 -0.32 -8.16 7.99
C THR A 215 -0.87 -7.93 6.58
N PRO A 216 -2.20 -7.90 6.41
CA PRO A 216 -2.82 -7.52 5.14
C PRO A 216 -2.46 -6.10 4.69
N LEU A 217 -2.27 -5.19 5.63
CA LEU A 217 -1.83 -3.82 5.37
C LEU A 217 -0.44 -3.80 4.74
N PHE A 218 0.54 -4.50 5.33
CA PHE A 218 1.89 -4.59 4.78
C PHE A 218 1.89 -5.16 3.35
N ARG A 219 1.05 -6.18 3.10
CA ARG A 219 0.88 -6.74 1.74
C ARG A 219 0.31 -5.74 0.75
N LEU A 220 -0.64 -4.90 1.16
CA LEU A 220 -1.17 -3.84 0.29
C LEU A 220 -0.06 -2.85 -0.08
N LEU A 221 0.73 -2.39 0.89
CA LEU A 221 1.85 -1.47 0.65
C LEU A 221 2.92 -2.10 -0.25
N THR A 222 3.29 -3.36 0.00
CA THR A 222 4.22 -4.10 -0.87
C THR A 222 3.68 -4.23 -2.30
N ASN A 223 2.41 -4.54 -2.47
CA ASN A 223 1.79 -4.61 -3.81
C ASN A 223 1.84 -3.27 -4.54
N ILE A 224 1.68 -2.14 -3.84
CA ILE A 224 1.81 -0.80 -4.43
C ILE A 224 3.26 -0.57 -4.88
N GLN A 225 4.23 -0.93 -4.05
CA GLN A 225 5.67 -0.82 -4.35
C GLN A 225 6.07 -1.72 -5.52
N ASP A 226 5.67 -2.97 -5.50
CA ASP A 226 5.94 -3.93 -6.58
C ASP A 226 5.34 -3.46 -7.91
N GLU A 227 4.15 -2.87 -7.88
CA GLU A 227 3.48 -2.37 -9.08
C GLU A 227 4.21 -1.15 -9.68
N VAL A 228 4.66 -0.19 -8.86
CA VAL A 228 5.41 0.95 -9.38
C VAL A 228 6.76 0.51 -9.95
N HIS A 229 7.44 -0.39 -9.28
CA HIS A 229 8.70 -0.98 -9.74
C HIS A 229 8.52 -1.76 -11.06
N ARG A 230 7.52 -2.64 -11.14
CA ARG A 230 7.16 -3.35 -12.36
C ARG A 230 6.87 -2.40 -13.51
N PHE A 231 6.14 -1.32 -13.26
CA PHE A 231 5.77 -0.34 -14.27
C PHE A 231 7.00 0.45 -14.77
N ALA A 232 7.91 0.82 -13.86
CA ALA A 232 9.18 1.47 -14.20
C ALA A 232 10.07 0.56 -15.07
N ILE A 233 10.27 -0.70 -14.68
CA ILE A 233 11.06 -1.68 -15.45
C ILE A 233 10.47 -1.89 -16.85
N THR A 234 9.16 -2.00 -16.97
CA THR A 234 8.49 -2.16 -18.27
C THR A 234 8.77 -0.98 -19.19
N PHE A 235 8.86 0.23 -18.63
CA PHE A 235 9.20 1.42 -19.39
C PHE A 235 10.65 1.40 -19.89
N HIS A 236 11.60 1.04 -19.04
CA HIS A 236 12.99 0.88 -19.43
C HIS A 236 13.17 -0.12 -20.55
N ARG A 237 12.58 -1.31 -20.41
CA ARG A 237 12.66 -2.36 -21.45
C ARG A 237 12.13 -1.87 -22.79
N SER A 238 10.98 -1.18 -22.79
CA SER A 238 10.40 -0.61 -24.01
C SER A 238 11.31 0.44 -24.66
N LYS A 239 11.97 1.31 -23.87
CA LYS A 239 12.94 2.29 -24.40
C LYS A 239 14.15 1.60 -25.01
N ARG A 240 14.73 0.63 -24.29
CA ARG A 240 15.90 -0.12 -24.75
C ARG A 240 15.62 -0.87 -26.04
N SER A 241 14.49 -1.58 -26.15
CA SER A 241 14.09 -2.26 -27.40
C SER A 241 13.95 -1.28 -28.56
N LYS A 242 13.28 -0.14 -28.36
CA LYS A 242 13.14 0.88 -29.40
C LYS A 242 14.48 1.44 -29.86
N ARG A 243 15.42 1.66 -28.94
CA ARG A 243 16.75 2.16 -29.25
C ARG A 243 17.58 1.12 -30.00
N GLN A 244 17.50 -0.15 -29.60
CA GLN A 244 18.21 -1.25 -30.26
C GLN A 244 17.73 -1.43 -31.70
N VAL A 245 16.41 -1.50 -31.93
CA VAL A 245 15.84 -1.60 -33.28
C VAL A 245 16.17 -0.37 -34.11
N ALA A 246 16.16 0.84 -33.53
CA ALA A 246 16.58 2.04 -34.23
C ALA A 246 18.06 1.98 -34.68
N SER A 247 18.95 1.49 -33.79
CA SER A 247 20.37 1.33 -34.09
C SER A 247 20.63 0.28 -35.19
N GLU A 248 19.95 -0.87 -35.12
CA GLU A 248 20.06 -1.92 -36.13
C GLU A 248 19.57 -1.45 -37.52
N LEU A 249 18.51 -0.63 -37.59
CA LEU A 249 18.04 -0.04 -38.85
C LEU A 249 19.01 1.00 -39.43
N ASP A 250 19.85 1.65 -38.59
CA ASP A 250 20.86 2.59 -39.04
C ASP A 250 22.04 1.88 -39.73
N GLU A 251 22.29 0.61 -39.43
CA GLU A 251 23.36 -0.20 -40.03
C GLU A 251 22.98 -0.79 -41.38
N ILE A 252 21.69 -0.77 -41.77
CA ILE A 252 21.22 -1.34 -43.03
C ILE A 252 21.39 -0.33 -44.17
N LYS A 253 22.28 -0.62 -45.10
CA LYS A 253 22.46 0.21 -46.32
C LYS A 253 21.16 0.34 -47.10
N GLY A 254 20.73 1.57 -47.37
CA GLY A 254 19.55 1.88 -48.18
C GLY A 254 18.30 2.23 -47.34
N ILE A 255 18.33 2.11 -46.00
CA ILE A 255 17.28 2.59 -45.14
C ILE A 255 17.62 4.02 -44.70
N GLY A 256 16.93 5.01 -45.31
CA GLY A 256 17.03 6.41 -44.90
C GLY A 256 16.02 6.72 -43.78
N GLU A 257 16.14 7.92 -43.15
CA GLU A 257 15.31 8.37 -42.02
C GLU A 257 13.79 8.23 -42.24
N LYS A 258 13.30 8.46 -43.46
CA LYS A 258 11.87 8.32 -43.80
C LYS A 258 11.42 6.85 -43.74
N THR A 259 12.21 5.95 -44.30
CA THR A 259 11.92 4.51 -44.30
C THR A 259 12.03 3.94 -42.91
N LYS A 260 13.04 4.34 -42.12
CA LYS A 260 13.23 3.98 -40.73
C LYS A 260 12.02 4.42 -39.90
N THR A 261 11.57 5.66 -40.04
CA THR A 261 10.39 6.17 -39.31
C THR A 261 9.11 5.41 -39.67
N ALA A 262 8.93 5.04 -40.94
CA ALA A 262 7.81 4.25 -41.41
C ALA A 262 7.84 2.82 -40.81
N LEU A 263 8.98 2.14 -40.83
CA LEU A 263 9.16 0.82 -40.24
C LEU A 263 8.93 0.81 -38.73
N LEU A 264 9.47 1.79 -38.00
CA LEU A 264 9.26 1.93 -36.55
C LEU A 264 7.83 2.25 -36.18
N LYS A 265 7.03 2.80 -37.11
CA LYS A 265 5.62 3.10 -36.89
C LYS A 265 4.73 1.88 -37.16
N GLU A 266 5.06 1.08 -38.16
CA GLU A 266 4.29 -0.08 -38.60
C GLU A 266 4.47 -1.31 -37.69
N PHE A 267 5.71 -1.53 -37.22
CA PHE A 267 6.07 -2.68 -36.38
C PHE A 267 6.19 -2.34 -34.89
N LYS A 268 5.30 -1.52 -34.41
CA LYS A 268 5.25 -1.07 -33.01
C LYS A 268 4.63 -2.10 -32.07
#